data_e9b16aa1e270183f7e29cbca0178c16c
#
_entry.id   e9b16aa1e270183f7e29cbca0178c16c
#
_cell.length_a   1.000
_cell.length_b   1.000
_cell.length_c   1.000
_cell.angle_alpha   90.00
_cell.angle_beta   90.00
_cell.angle_gamma   90.00
#
_symmetry.space_group_name_H-M   'P 1'
#
loop_
_entity.id
_entity.type
_entity.pdbx_description
1 polymer ?
#
loop_
_entity_poly.entity_id
_entity_poly.type
_entity_poly.pdbx_seq_one_letter_code
_entity_poly.pdbx_strand_id
1 'polypeptide(L)'
;LMQKTDLEEELMDWLDDREVEDSDDIAENLVDFGFEVSDLEVIEEATGPDQLIPVLRWVENVLITEKLVTEIQEASNRISSLVKSVKSYTHMDQDQDKQAVDIHEGMRITANILKHKFKANRVNLVESFGADVPKIPGYPGELNQVWTNIIDNALDALEGREDNEIKITSCRLGSTVVVSIIDNGPGIPEDAKGSIFDPFYTTKELGKGTGMGLDVVHKILLHHRASVEVISEPGRTEFKMVFPLE
;
A
#
# COMPACT_ATOMS: atom_id res chain seq x y z
N LEU A 1 0.93 16.71 -20.78
CA LEU A 1 2.14 16.61 -21.61
C LEU A 1 2.43 17.94 -22.31
N MET A 2 1.51 18.55 -23.07
CA MET A 2 1.72 19.85 -23.72
C MET A 2 2.07 20.96 -22.73
N GLN A 3 1.34 21.09 -21.61
CA GLN A 3 1.60 22.12 -20.59
C GLN A 3 2.98 22.00 -19.91
N LYS A 4 3.52 20.78 -19.75
CA LYS A 4 4.83 20.58 -19.11
C LYS A 4 5.97 21.02 -20.05
N THR A 5 5.91 20.67 -21.30
CA THR A 5 6.91 21.07 -22.31
C THR A 5 6.93 22.59 -22.51
N ASP A 6 5.75 23.22 -22.49
CA ASP A 6 5.65 24.68 -22.62
C ASP A 6 6.32 25.38 -21.40
N LEU A 7 6.15 24.84 -20.17
CA LEU A 7 6.80 25.37 -18.97
C LEU A 7 8.32 25.14 -18.98
N GLU A 8 8.78 23.97 -19.46
CA GLU A 8 10.20 23.68 -19.60
C GLU A 8 10.88 24.69 -20.58
N GLU A 9 10.23 24.98 -21.72
CA GLU A 9 10.72 25.97 -22.67
C GLU A 9 10.75 27.40 -22.05
N GLU A 10 9.70 27.82 -21.33
CA GLU A 10 9.66 29.11 -20.65
C GLU A 10 10.76 29.27 -19.58
N LEU A 11 11.00 28.22 -18.79
CA LEU A 11 12.06 28.23 -17.77
C LEU A 11 13.45 28.24 -18.41
N MET A 12 13.64 27.44 -19.46
CA MET A 12 14.90 27.37 -20.19
C MET A 12 15.24 28.74 -20.81
N ASP A 13 14.29 29.38 -21.51
CA ASP A 13 14.49 30.72 -22.10
C ASP A 13 14.84 31.76 -21.02
N TRP A 14 14.17 31.71 -19.85
CA TRP A 14 14.43 32.61 -18.72
C TRP A 14 15.84 32.42 -18.14
N LEU A 15 16.33 31.15 -18.06
CA LEU A 15 17.68 30.81 -17.59
C LEU A 15 18.76 31.19 -18.61
N ASP A 16 18.50 30.98 -19.91
CA ASP A 16 19.41 31.34 -21.00
C ASP A 16 19.64 32.88 -21.08
N ASP A 17 18.59 33.67 -20.90
CA ASP A 17 18.68 35.13 -20.83
C ASP A 17 19.61 35.62 -19.71
N ARG A 18 19.90 34.75 -18.73
CA ARG A 18 20.79 35.06 -17.57
C ARG A 18 22.14 34.33 -17.66
N GLU A 19 22.44 33.74 -18.84
CA GLU A 19 23.69 33.03 -19.11
C GLU A 19 23.93 31.88 -18.14
N VAL A 20 22.87 31.16 -17.71
CA VAL A 20 22.96 29.97 -16.84
C VAL A 20 23.40 28.78 -17.70
N GLU A 21 24.54 28.19 -17.37
CA GLU A 21 25.00 26.95 -18.03
C GLU A 21 24.09 25.77 -17.61
N ASP A 22 23.87 24.81 -18.55
CA ASP A 22 23.01 23.65 -18.39
C ASP A 22 21.52 24.01 -18.08
N SER A 23 21.03 25.08 -18.72
CA SER A 23 19.68 25.62 -18.55
C SER A 23 18.59 24.59 -18.84
N ASP A 24 18.81 23.73 -19.82
CA ASP A 24 17.92 22.61 -20.20
C ASP A 24 17.72 21.61 -19.05
N ASP A 25 18.82 21.10 -18.46
CA ASP A 25 18.77 20.16 -17.33
C ASP A 25 18.13 20.80 -16.08
N ILE A 26 18.48 22.06 -15.79
CA ILE A 26 17.92 22.80 -14.64
C ILE A 26 16.43 23.05 -14.84
N ALA A 27 16.00 23.47 -16.02
CA ALA A 27 14.60 23.72 -16.33
C ALA A 27 13.75 22.44 -16.18
N GLU A 28 14.20 21.32 -16.77
CA GLU A 28 13.53 20.02 -16.63
C GLU A 28 13.36 19.63 -15.16
N ASN A 29 14.45 19.72 -14.38
CA ASN A 29 14.42 19.38 -12.97
C ASN A 29 13.48 20.29 -12.17
N LEU A 30 13.53 21.61 -12.35
CA LEU A 30 12.68 22.55 -11.63
C LEU A 30 11.19 22.37 -11.97
N VAL A 31 10.85 22.12 -13.23
CA VAL A 31 9.46 21.84 -13.64
C VAL A 31 8.96 20.54 -13.03
N ASP A 32 9.80 19.51 -12.92
CA ASP A 32 9.46 18.25 -12.23
C ASP A 32 9.05 18.48 -10.75
N PHE A 33 9.59 19.53 -10.12
CA PHE A 33 9.24 19.93 -8.76
C PHE A 33 8.15 20.99 -8.68
N GLY A 34 7.56 21.37 -9.83
CA GLY A 34 6.44 22.30 -9.91
C GLY A 34 6.83 23.77 -9.83
N PHE A 35 8.08 24.13 -10.15
CA PHE A 35 8.51 25.53 -10.26
C PHE A 35 8.03 26.15 -11.57
N GLU A 36 7.69 27.42 -11.48
CA GLU A 36 7.36 28.30 -12.61
C GLU A 36 8.33 29.47 -12.66
N VAL A 37 8.34 30.22 -13.77
CA VAL A 37 9.20 31.42 -13.94
C VAL A 37 8.99 32.41 -12.80
N SER A 38 7.76 32.56 -12.33
CA SER A 38 7.42 33.44 -11.20
C SER A 38 8.17 33.09 -9.90
N ASP A 39 8.48 31.82 -9.67
CA ASP A 39 9.24 31.38 -8.49
C ASP A 39 10.71 31.78 -8.62
N LEU A 40 11.26 31.67 -9.82
CA LEU A 40 12.62 32.09 -10.10
C LEU A 40 12.80 33.60 -9.99
N GLU A 41 11.82 34.39 -10.41
CA GLU A 41 11.79 35.83 -10.23
C GLU A 41 11.82 36.23 -8.75
N VAL A 42 11.07 35.54 -7.90
CA VAL A 42 11.09 35.73 -6.44
C VAL A 42 12.46 35.42 -5.85
N ILE A 43 13.10 34.35 -6.33
CA ILE A 43 14.46 33.99 -5.90
C ILE A 43 15.46 35.05 -6.33
N GLU A 44 15.37 35.55 -7.58
CA GLU A 44 16.24 36.60 -8.11
C GLU A 44 16.08 37.91 -7.32
N GLU A 45 14.85 38.30 -7.02
CA GLU A 45 14.58 39.54 -6.22
C GLU A 45 15.16 39.43 -4.80
N ALA A 46 15.09 38.23 -4.20
CA ALA A 46 15.57 37.97 -2.84
C ALA A 46 17.11 37.90 -2.73
N THR A 47 17.77 37.32 -3.75
CA THR A 47 19.21 37.02 -3.72
C THR A 47 20.08 38.05 -4.46
N GLY A 48 19.51 38.73 -5.43
CA GLY A 48 20.20 39.58 -6.40
C GLY A 48 20.92 38.75 -7.49
N PRO A 49 21.28 39.42 -8.62
CA PRO A 49 21.79 38.74 -9.80
C PRO A 49 23.10 38.00 -9.56
N ASP A 50 23.99 38.48 -8.71
CA ASP A 50 25.29 37.86 -8.45
C ASP A 50 25.16 36.50 -7.68
N GLN A 51 24.09 36.31 -6.91
CA GLN A 51 23.86 35.13 -6.11
C GLN A 51 22.81 34.16 -6.70
N LEU A 52 22.13 34.58 -7.77
CA LEU A 52 21.06 33.83 -8.38
C LEU A 52 21.51 32.42 -8.79
N ILE A 53 22.55 32.33 -9.63
CA ILE A 53 23.03 31.06 -10.18
C ILE A 53 23.49 30.10 -9.07
N PRO A 54 24.34 30.49 -8.11
CA PRO A 54 24.69 29.65 -6.97
C PRO A 54 23.50 29.16 -6.15
N VAL A 55 22.47 29.98 -5.95
CA VAL A 55 21.28 29.61 -5.19
C VAL A 55 20.40 28.66 -5.99
N LEU A 56 20.19 28.90 -7.28
CA LEU A 56 19.41 27.98 -8.13
C LEU A 56 20.05 26.58 -8.17
N ARG A 57 21.36 26.50 -8.38
CA ARG A 57 22.07 25.22 -8.35
C ARG A 57 22.02 24.54 -6.98
N TRP A 58 22.02 25.30 -5.91
CA TRP A 58 21.85 24.75 -4.56
C TRP A 58 20.43 24.22 -4.35
N VAL A 59 19.40 24.95 -4.76
CA VAL A 59 18.00 24.53 -4.70
C VAL A 59 17.81 23.26 -5.51
N GLU A 60 18.24 23.23 -6.77
CA GLU A 60 18.17 22.08 -7.64
C GLU A 60 18.83 20.84 -6.99
N ASN A 61 20.06 20.97 -6.50
CA ASN A 61 20.77 19.86 -5.85
C ASN A 61 20.04 19.34 -4.59
N VAL A 62 19.43 20.23 -3.80
CA VAL A 62 18.64 19.83 -2.63
C VAL A 62 17.42 19.04 -3.08
N LEU A 63 16.69 19.52 -4.07
CA LEU A 63 15.49 18.88 -4.59
C LEU A 63 15.79 17.50 -5.20
N ILE A 64 16.84 17.41 -6.03
CA ILE A 64 17.29 16.12 -6.59
C ILE A 64 17.70 15.15 -5.48
N THR A 65 18.41 15.64 -4.46
CA THR A 65 18.83 14.81 -3.33
C THR A 65 17.62 14.28 -2.56
N GLU A 66 16.61 15.09 -2.28
CA GLU A 66 15.37 14.66 -1.62
C GLU A 66 14.61 13.62 -2.44
N LYS A 67 14.52 13.82 -3.77
CA LYS A 67 13.92 12.85 -4.69
C LYS A 67 14.65 11.51 -4.63
N LEU A 68 15.99 11.51 -4.75
CA LEU A 68 16.81 10.30 -4.70
C LEU A 68 16.71 9.58 -3.35
N VAL A 69 16.68 10.31 -2.22
CA VAL A 69 16.50 9.73 -0.89
C VAL A 69 15.14 9.06 -0.78
N THR A 70 14.10 9.68 -1.32
CA THR A 70 12.75 9.11 -1.34
C THR A 70 12.70 7.83 -2.18
N GLU A 71 13.26 7.84 -3.37
CA GLU A 71 13.34 6.67 -4.24
C GLU A 71 14.13 5.50 -3.61
N ILE A 72 15.26 5.79 -2.95
CA ILE A 72 16.03 4.78 -2.21
C ILE A 72 15.21 4.21 -1.06
N GLN A 73 14.46 5.04 -0.34
CA GLN A 73 13.63 4.61 0.77
C GLN A 73 12.51 3.70 0.29
N GLU A 74 11.86 4.04 -0.82
CA GLU A 74 10.83 3.22 -1.45
C GLU A 74 11.39 1.88 -1.94
N ALA A 75 12.54 1.89 -2.62
CA ALA A 75 13.21 0.67 -3.06
C ALA A 75 13.61 -0.23 -1.88
N SER A 76 14.13 0.36 -0.80
CA SER A 76 14.49 -0.36 0.43
C SER A 76 13.26 -1.00 1.09
N ASN A 77 12.14 -0.28 1.15
CA ASN A 77 10.89 -0.80 1.67
C ASN A 77 10.35 -1.96 0.82
N ARG A 78 10.46 -1.87 -0.52
CA ARG A 78 10.12 -2.96 -1.44
C ARG A 78 10.97 -4.20 -1.19
N ILE A 79 12.30 -4.04 -1.09
CA ILE A 79 13.22 -5.16 -0.81
C ILE A 79 12.89 -5.79 0.56
N SER A 80 12.65 -4.99 1.59
CA SER A 80 12.26 -5.49 2.91
C SER A 80 10.95 -6.29 2.87
N SER A 81 9.97 -5.82 2.11
CA SER A 81 8.71 -6.51 1.93
C SER A 81 8.88 -7.82 1.15
N LEU A 82 9.68 -7.82 0.08
CA LEU A 82 10.06 -9.01 -0.68
C LEU A 82 10.75 -10.05 0.22
N VAL A 83 11.75 -9.62 1.01
CA VAL A 83 12.47 -10.50 1.93
C VAL A 83 11.53 -11.09 2.99
N LYS A 84 10.61 -10.29 3.54
CA LYS A 84 9.59 -10.79 4.48
C LYS A 84 8.70 -11.84 3.83
N SER A 85 8.24 -11.60 2.61
CA SER A 85 7.37 -12.54 1.87
C SER A 85 8.10 -13.84 1.52
N VAL A 86 9.36 -13.76 1.07
CA VAL A 86 10.20 -14.93 0.81
C VAL A 86 10.49 -15.68 2.12
N LYS A 87 10.78 -14.97 3.21
CA LYS A 87 10.99 -15.58 4.52
C LYS A 87 9.74 -16.32 5.01
N SER A 88 8.56 -15.73 4.87
CA SER A 88 7.29 -16.41 5.16
C SER A 88 7.12 -17.69 4.32
N TYR A 89 7.45 -17.59 3.02
CA TYR A 89 7.40 -18.74 2.12
C TYR A 89 8.34 -19.87 2.56
N THR A 90 9.57 -19.56 2.96
CA THR A 90 10.55 -20.56 3.41
C THR A 90 10.29 -21.08 4.83
N HIS A 91 9.60 -20.33 5.68
CA HIS A 91 9.20 -20.76 7.02
C HIS A 91 7.93 -21.62 7.06
N MET A 92 7.13 -21.65 5.96
CA MET A 92 6.01 -22.60 5.83
C MET A 92 6.48 -24.08 5.83
N ASP A 93 7.76 -24.33 5.55
CA ASP A 93 8.37 -25.68 5.55
C ASP A 93 9.04 -26.08 6.89
N GLN A 94 9.04 -25.19 7.90
CA GLN A 94 9.59 -25.56 9.21
C GLN A 94 8.50 -26.19 10.08
N ASP A 95 8.74 -27.43 10.49
CA ASP A 95 7.94 -28.29 11.39
C ASP A 95 7.48 -27.58 12.68
N GLN A 96 6.49 -26.72 12.55
CA GLN A 96 5.69 -26.28 13.68
C GLN A 96 4.44 -27.16 13.71
N ASP A 97 4.19 -27.81 14.84
CA ASP A 97 2.94 -28.54 15.03
C ASP A 97 1.73 -27.61 14.94
N LYS A 98 0.68 -28.03 14.24
CA LYS A 98 -0.59 -27.32 14.22
C LYS A 98 -1.11 -27.14 15.65
N GLN A 99 -1.52 -25.94 15.97
CA GLN A 99 -2.07 -25.57 17.27
C GLN A 99 -3.57 -25.30 17.18
N ALA A 100 -4.26 -25.36 18.31
CA ALA A 100 -5.64 -24.92 18.41
C ALA A 100 -5.67 -23.38 18.51
N VAL A 101 -5.86 -22.70 17.38
CA VAL A 101 -5.75 -21.25 17.24
C VAL A 101 -7.10 -20.57 17.50
N ASP A 102 -7.08 -19.56 18.36
CA ASP A 102 -8.19 -18.62 18.54
C ASP A 102 -8.08 -17.53 17.46
N ILE A 103 -8.96 -17.60 16.45
CA ILE A 103 -8.94 -16.64 15.33
C ILE A 103 -9.33 -15.23 15.74
N HIS A 104 -10.21 -15.09 16.76
CA HIS A 104 -10.63 -13.78 17.25
C HIS A 104 -9.48 -13.03 17.93
N GLU A 105 -8.66 -13.75 18.70
CA GLU A 105 -7.46 -13.18 19.31
C GLU A 105 -6.48 -12.69 18.23
N GLY A 106 -6.22 -13.51 17.23
CA GLY A 106 -5.33 -13.16 16.11
C GLY A 106 -5.80 -11.91 15.35
N MET A 107 -7.10 -11.82 15.03
CA MET A 107 -7.67 -10.66 14.36
C MET A 107 -7.59 -9.39 15.21
N ARG A 108 -7.86 -9.46 16.54
CA ARG A 108 -7.73 -8.32 17.45
C ARG A 108 -6.29 -7.84 17.58
N ILE A 109 -5.33 -8.76 17.68
CA ILE A 109 -3.89 -8.42 17.69
C ILE A 109 -3.54 -7.67 16.41
N THR A 110 -3.95 -8.16 15.25
CA THR A 110 -3.70 -7.52 13.96
C THR A 110 -4.35 -6.13 13.88
N ALA A 111 -5.60 -6.00 14.27
CA ALA A 111 -6.29 -4.70 14.31
C ALA A 111 -5.58 -3.68 15.23
N ASN A 112 -5.04 -4.14 16.36
CA ASN A 112 -4.27 -3.29 17.26
C ASN A 112 -2.92 -2.85 16.65
N ILE A 113 -2.23 -3.74 15.95
CA ILE A 113 -0.99 -3.41 15.21
C ILE A 113 -1.27 -2.33 14.14
N LEU A 114 -2.37 -2.48 13.40
CA LEU A 114 -2.77 -1.56 12.34
C LEU A 114 -3.54 -0.32 12.83
N LYS A 115 -3.66 -0.13 14.14
CA LYS A 115 -4.46 0.97 14.75
C LYS A 115 -4.09 2.36 14.24
N HIS A 116 -2.81 2.59 13.92
CA HIS A 116 -2.36 3.86 13.36
C HIS A 116 -2.97 4.13 11.98
N LYS A 117 -3.07 3.11 11.10
CA LYS A 117 -3.70 3.21 9.78
C LYS A 117 -5.21 3.40 9.89
N PHE A 118 -5.88 2.69 10.83
CA PHE A 118 -7.31 2.91 11.11
C PHE A 118 -7.60 4.35 11.49
N LYS A 119 -6.74 4.96 12.34
CA LYS A 119 -6.89 6.36 12.73
C LYS A 119 -6.59 7.33 11.58
N ALA A 120 -5.51 7.10 10.84
CA ALA A 120 -5.12 7.96 9.72
C ALA A 120 -6.22 8.03 8.65
N ASN A 121 -6.83 6.89 8.31
CA ASN A 121 -7.88 6.79 7.30
C ASN A 121 -9.31 6.96 7.89
N ARG A 122 -9.44 7.30 9.18
CA ARG A 122 -10.73 7.48 9.88
C ARG A 122 -11.68 6.29 9.69
N VAL A 123 -11.15 5.06 9.75
CA VAL A 123 -11.92 3.83 9.51
C VAL A 123 -12.60 3.38 10.80
N ASN A 124 -13.91 3.15 10.73
CA ASN A 124 -14.70 2.50 11.77
C ASN A 124 -14.52 0.98 11.67
N LEU A 125 -14.03 0.34 12.72
CA LEU A 125 -13.92 -1.13 12.80
C LEU A 125 -15.12 -1.71 13.54
N VAL A 126 -15.88 -2.57 12.85
CA VAL A 126 -17.04 -3.27 13.41
C VAL A 126 -16.70 -4.76 13.54
N GLU A 127 -16.67 -5.26 14.78
CA GLU A 127 -16.47 -6.68 15.09
C GLU A 127 -17.81 -7.36 15.40
N SER A 128 -18.11 -8.44 14.70
CA SER A 128 -19.33 -9.26 14.91
C SER A 128 -18.94 -10.74 14.96
N PHE A 129 -18.38 -11.17 16.06
CA PHE A 129 -17.91 -12.54 16.25
C PHE A 129 -19.00 -13.44 16.83
N GLY A 130 -19.19 -14.62 16.22
CA GLY A 130 -20.06 -15.66 16.73
C GLY A 130 -19.57 -16.20 18.07
N ALA A 131 -20.48 -16.39 19.01
CA ALA A 131 -20.14 -16.86 20.37
C ALA A 131 -19.72 -18.34 20.41
N ASP A 132 -20.10 -19.13 19.41
CA ASP A 132 -19.89 -20.58 19.30
C ASP A 132 -18.75 -20.97 18.35
N VAL A 133 -17.90 -20.00 17.96
CA VAL A 133 -16.76 -20.25 17.07
C VAL A 133 -15.65 -20.97 17.85
N PRO A 134 -15.33 -22.22 17.51
CA PRO A 134 -14.26 -22.96 18.19
C PRO A 134 -12.89 -22.53 17.68
N LYS A 135 -11.85 -22.90 18.43
CA LYS A 135 -10.47 -22.82 17.91
C LYS A 135 -10.31 -23.72 16.70
N ILE A 136 -9.57 -23.25 15.70
CA ILE A 136 -9.28 -24.02 14.48
C ILE A 136 -7.87 -24.61 14.54
N PRO A 137 -7.61 -25.77 13.91
CA PRO A 137 -6.26 -26.30 13.79
C PRO A 137 -5.46 -25.45 12.78
N GLY A 138 -4.36 -24.85 13.21
CA GLY A 138 -3.60 -23.98 12.32
C GLY A 138 -2.28 -23.50 12.90
N TYR A 139 -1.62 -22.66 12.14
CA TYR A 139 -0.36 -22.00 12.48
C TYR A 139 -0.63 -20.51 12.81
N PRO A 140 -0.50 -20.08 14.07
CA PRO A 140 -0.90 -18.74 14.49
C PRO A 140 -0.23 -17.62 13.68
N GLY A 141 1.07 -17.76 13.39
CA GLY A 141 1.83 -16.79 12.62
C GLY A 141 1.33 -16.63 11.18
N GLU A 142 1.02 -17.74 10.51
CA GLU A 142 0.47 -17.74 9.15
C GLU A 142 -0.92 -17.09 9.12
N LEU A 143 -1.80 -17.47 10.04
CA LEU A 143 -3.14 -16.90 10.13
C LEU A 143 -3.08 -15.39 10.42
N ASN A 144 -2.18 -14.93 11.31
CA ASN A 144 -1.99 -13.51 11.55
C ASN A 144 -1.54 -12.77 10.29
N GLN A 145 -0.76 -13.42 9.42
CA GLN A 145 -0.37 -12.84 8.13
C GLN A 145 -1.56 -12.74 7.16
N VAL A 146 -2.48 -13.72 7.17
CA VAL A 146 -3.74 -13.62 6.41
C VAL A 146 -4.52 -12.39 6.83
N TRP A 147 -4.75 -12.23 8.15
CA TRP A 147 -5.49 -11.08 8.68
C TRP A 147 -4.82 -9.75 8.33
N THR A 148 -3.50 -9.69 8.50
CA THR A 148 -2.72 -8.48 8.19
C THR A 148 -2.85 -8.09 6.73
N ASN A 149 -2.66 -9.03 5.79
CA ASN A 149 -2.71 -8.73 4.36
C ASN A 149 -4.10 -8.29 3.90
N ILE A 150 -5.17 -8.93 4.40
CA ILE A 150 -6.53 -8.59 3.99
C ILE A 150 -6.96 -7.25 4.61
N ILE A 151 -6.70 -7.04 5.92
CA ILE A 151 -7.08 -5.79 6.59
C ILE A 151 -6.27 -4.61 6.04
N ASP A 152 -4.98 -4.80 5.77
CA ASP A 152 -4.13 -3.76 5.19
C ASP A 152 -4.59 -3.37 3.78
N ASN A 153 -4.98 -4.34 2.95
CA ASN A 153 -5.57 -4.07 1.64
C ASN A 153 -6.91 -3.31 1.73
N ALA A 154 -7.76 -3.64 2.71
CA ALA A 154 -9.00 -2.92 2.95
C ALA A 154 -8.73 -1.48 3.38
N LEU A 155 -7.74 -1.25 4.28
CA LEU A 155 -7.33 0.08 4.71
C LEU A 155 -6.79 0.93 3.57
N ASP A 156 -5.98 0.35 2.68
CA ASP A 156 -5.45 1.03 1.51
C ASP A 156 -6.56 1.38 0.50
N ALA A 157 -7.58 0.50 0.33
CA ALA A 157 -8.72 0.76 -0.55
C ALA A 157 -9.64 1.89 -0.04
N LEU A 158 -9.56 2.21 1.25
CA LEU A 158 -10.33 3.26 1.92
C LEU A 158 -9.56 4.58 2.07
N GLU A 159 -8.31 4.66 1.60
CA GLU A 159 -7.51 5.86 1.70
C GLU A 159 -8.15 7.04 0.96
N GLY A 160 -8.21 8.21 1.61
CA GLY A 160 -8.77 9.45 1.04
C GLY A 160 -10.30 9.47 0.90
N ARG A 161 -11.03 8.50 1.46
CA ARG A 161 -12.49 8.43 1.43
C ARG A 161 -13.09 8.89 2.77
N GLU A 162 -14.38 9.14 2.76
CA GLU A 162 -15.18 9.45 3.94
C GLU A 162 -16.10 8.27 4.29
N ASP A 163 -16.58 8.21 5.54
CA ASP A 163 -17.48 7.16 6.05
C ASP A 163 -16.92 5.75 5.91
N ASN A 164 -15.62 5.61 6.13
CA ASN A 164 -14.89 4.37 5.98
C ASN A 164 -15.26 3.35 7.05
N GLU A 165 -15.62 2.13 6.63
CA GLU A 165 -15.93 1.02 7.52
C GLU A 165 -15.23 -0.26 7.09
N ILE A 166 -14.66 -0.98 8.06
CA ILE A 166 -14.24 -2.37 7.92
C ILE A 166 -15.03 -3.19 8.94
N LYS A 167 -15.73 -4.22 8.46
CA LYS A 167 -16.48 -5.15 9.29
C LYS A 167 -15.83 -6.52 9.26
N ILE A 168 -15.56 -7.09 10.44
CA ILE A 168 -15.05 -8.44 10.59
C ILE A 168 -16.12 -9.29 11.25
N THR A 169 -16.48 -10.39 10.59
CA THR A 169 -17.48 -11.32 11.10
C THR A 169 -16.92 -12.72 11.18
N SER A 170 -17.44 -13.52 12.08
CA SER A 170 -17.16 -14.96 12.13
C SER A 170 -18.39 -15.73 12.60
N CYS A 171 -18.56 -16.93 12.06
CA CYS A 171 -19.59 -17.86 12.55
C CYS A 171 -19.15 -19.30 12.34
N ARG A 172 -19.74 -20.20 13.12
CA ARG A 172 -19.63 -21.65 12.88
C ARG A 172 -20.73 -22.09 11.93
N LEU A 173 -20.35 -22.85 10.89
CA LEU A 173 -21.30 -23.46 9.96
C LEU A 173 -21.01 -24.96 9.86
N GLY A 174 -21.71 -25.76 10.67
CA GLY A 174 -21.49 -27.21 10.75
C GLY A 174 -20.07 -27.55 11.22
N SER A 175 -19.28 -28.21 10.34
CA SER A 175 -17.89 -28.59 10.58
C SER A 175 -16.87 -27.55 10.09
N THR A 176 -17.31 -26.34 9.83
CA THR A 176 -16.44 -25.26 9.36
C THR A 176 -16.61 -23.99 10.18
N VAL A 177 -15.58 -23.15 10.18
CA VAL A 177 -15.62 -21.76 10.64
C VAL A 177 -15.53 -20.86 9.43
N VAL A 178 -16.48 -19.93 9.32
CA VAL A 178 -16.50 -18.91 8.28
C VAL A 178 -16.07 -17.59 8.88
N VAL A 179 -15.11 -16.93 8.23
CA VAL A 179 -14.63 -15.58 8.58
C VAL A 179 -14.82 -14.69 7.37
N SER A 180 -15.43 -13.54 7.55
CA SER A 180 -15.53 -12.51 6.50
C SER A 180 -14.92 -11.20 6.98
N ILE A 181 -14.07 -10.61 6.12
CA ILE A 181 -13.56 -9.25 6.26
C ILE A 181 -14.16 -8.46 5.12
N ILE A 182 -14.89 -7.40 5.46
CA ILE A 182 -15.72 -6.63 4.55
C ILE A 182 -15.32 -5.17 4.67
N ASP A 183 -15.04 -4.52 3.55
CA ASP A 183 -14.84 -3.08 3.47
C ASP A 183 -15.91 -2.42 2.59
N ASN A 184 -16.16 -1.13 2.80
CA ASN A 184 -17.05 -0.32 1.99
C ASN A 184 -16.32 0.51 0.93
N GLY A 185 -15.19 0.01 0.46
CA GLY A 185 -14.33 0.63 -0.54
C GLY A 185 -14.91 0.70 -1.95
N PRO A 186 -14.08 1.06 -2.94
CA PRO A 186 -14.53 1.23 -4.33
C PRO A 186 -14.88 -0.10 -5.03
N GLY A 187 -14.56 -1.23 -4.42
CA GLY A 187 -14.67 -2.55 -5.04
C GLY A 187 -13.44 -2.90 -5.88
N ILE A 188 -13.42 -4.16 -6.33
CA ILE A 188 -12.38 -4.70 -7.22
C ILE A 188 -12.94 -4.68 -8.65
N PRO A 189 -12.24 -4.07 -9.62
CA PRO A 189 -12.65 -4.09 -11.02
C PRO A 189 -12.87 -5.53 -11.54
N GLU A 190 -13.83 -5.72 -12.43
CA GLU A 190 -14.23 -7.06 -12.89
C GLU A 190 -13.09 -7.78 -13.62
N ASP A 191 -12.31 -7.04 -14.39
CA ASP A 191 -11.11 -7.53 -15.11
C ASP A 191 -9.96 -7.91 -14.16
N ALA A 192 -9.92 -7.34 -12.97
CA ALA A 192 -8.92 -7.64 -11.94
C ALA A 192 -9.25 -8.87 -11.10
N LYS A 193 -10.55 -9.22 -10.91
CA LYS A 193 -10.98 -10.28 -9.99
C LYS A 193 -10.34 -11.64 -10.25
N GLY A 194 -10.10 -11.95 -11.52
CA GLY A 194 -9.45 -13.22 -11.91
C GLY A 194 -7.99 -13.33 -11.52
N SER A 195 -7.30 -12.20 -11.33
CA SER A 195 -5.85 -12.13 -11.15
C SER A 195 -5.39 -11.62 -9.78
N ILE A 196 -6.33 -11.28 -8.89
CA ILE A 196 -5.96 -10.68 -7.58
C ILE A 196 -5.08 -11.59 -6.70
N PHE A 197 -5.10 -12.90 -6.93
CA PHE A 197 -4.28 -13.88 -6.23
C PHE A 197 -3.01 -14.26 -7.01
N ASP A 198 -2.80 -13.71 -8.21
CA ASP A 198 -1.60 -13.97 -9.00
C ASP A 198 -0.39 -13.26 -8.35
N PRO A 199 0.79 -13.90 -8.30
CA PRO A 199 1.99 -13.27 -7.80
C PRO A 199 2.32 -12.00 -8.57
N PHE A 200 2.69 -10.94 -7.85
CA PHE A 200 3.06 -9.62 -8.38
C PHE A 200 1.92 -8.82 -9.03
N TYR A 201 0.69 -9.32 -9.02
CA TYR A 201 -0.45 -8.56 -9.51
C TYR A 201 -0.83 -7.45 -8.52
N THR A 202 -0.92 -6.23 -9.00
CA THR A 202 -1.33 -5.06 -8.21
C THR A 202 -2.01 -4.02 -9.07
N THR A 203 -3.08 -3.41 -8.56
CA THR A 203 -3.75 -2.25 -9.14
C THR A 203 -3.26 -0.93 -8.52
N LYS A 204 -2.37 -1.00 -7.53
CA LYS A 204 -1.78 0.17 -6.87
C LYS A 204 -0.69 0.79 -7.76
N GLU A 205 -0.46 2.09 -7.58
CA GLU A 205 0.62 2.81 -8.28
C GLU A 205 1.98 2.14 -8.09
N LEU A 206 2.86 2.35 -9.06
CA LEU A 206 4.22 1.81 -9.01
C LEU A 206 4.88 2.20 -7.68
N GLY A 207 5.28 1.20 -6.90
CA GLY A 207 5.94 1.43 -5.62
C GLY A 207 5.06 1.30 -4.38
N LYS A 208 3.74 1.45 -4.48
CA LYS A 208 2.82 1.35 -3.35
C LYS A 208 2.33 -0.08 -3.05
N GLY A 209 2.50 -1.02 -3.97
CA GLY A 209 2.08 -2.40 -3.78
C GLY A 209 3.11 -3.40 -4.32
N THR A 210 3.38 -4.48 -3.59
CA THR A 210 4.26 -5.58 -4.04
C THR A 210 3.54 -6.62 -4.90
N GLY A 211 2.20 -6.63 -4.90
CA GLY A 211 1.40 -7.64 -5.58
C GLY A 211 1.53 -9.06 -5.00
N MET A 212 2.09 -9.21 -3.79
CA MET A 212 2.31 -10.53 -3.18
C MET A 212 1.40 -10.83 -1.98
N GLY A 213 0.70 -9.82 -1.45
CA GLY A 213 -0.08 -9.99 -0.24
C GLY A 213 -1.20 -11.03 -0.37
N LEU A 214 -1.96 -10.98 -1.45
CA LEU A 214 -3.07 -11.91 -1.68
C LEU A 214 -2.61 -13.29 -2.18
N ASP A 215 -1.49 -13.39 -2.93
CA ASP A 215 -0.86 -14.68 -3.25
C ASP A 215 -0.44 -15.42 -1.96
N VAL A 216 0.18 -14.72 -1.02
CA VAL A 216 0.53 -15.28 0.30
C VAL A 216 -0.72 -15.71 1.07
N VAL A 217 -1.79 -14.91 1.07
CA VAL A 217 -3.08 -15.28 1.68
C VAL A 217 -3.60 -16.59 1.09
N HIS A 218 -3.62 -16.70 -0.23
CA HIS A 218 -4.12 -17.89 -0.92
C HIS A 218 -3.32 -19.14 -0.55
N LYS A 219 -1.97 -19.05 -0.56
CA LYS A 219 -1.08 -20.16 -0.17
C LYS A 219 -1.28 -20.59 1.27
N ILE A 220 -1.38 -19.66 2.21
CA ILE A 220 -1.64 -19.94 3.62
C ILE A 220 -2.98 -20.63 3.79
N LEU A 221 -4.03 -20.15 3.14
CA LEU A 221 -5.34 -20.78 3.22
C LEU A 221 -5.34 -22.22 2.66
N LEU A 222 -4.67 -22.44 1.52
CA LEU A 222 -4.47 -23.80 0.99
C LEU A 222 -3.72 -24.71 1.98
N HIS A 223 -2.68 -24.22 2.65
CA HIS A 223 -1.94 -24.95 3.67
C HIS A 223 -2.81 -25.35 4.87
N HIS A 224 -3.81 -24.51 5.18
CA HIS A 224 -4.82 -24.77 6.21
C HIS A 224 -6.03 -25.59 5.70
N ARG A 225 -6.04 -26.03 4.44
CA ARG A 225 -7.18 -26.64 3.75
C ARG A 225 -8.43 -25.75 3.76
N ALA A 226 -8.22 -24.46 3.91
CA ALA A 226 -9.26 -23.44 3.87
C ALA A 226 -9.48 -22.96 2.44
N SER A 227 -10.66 -22.41 2.17
CA SER A 227 -10.97 -21.75 0.90
C SER A 227 -11.24 -20.26 1.12
N VAL A 228 -11.08 -19.46 0.05
CA VAL A 228 -11.44 -18.05 0.01
C VAL A 228 -12.34 -17.77 -1.17
N GLU A 229 -13.38 -17.00 -0.93
CA GLU A 229 -14.30 -16.43 -1.93
C GLU A 229 -14.24 -14.92 -1.82
N VAL A 230 -14.17 -14.24 -2.97
CA VAL A 230 -14.16 -12.76 -3.02
C VAL A 230 -15.43 -12.29 -3.70
N ILE A 231 -16.24 -11.54 -2.97
CA ILE A 231 -17.47 -10.91 -3.46
C ILE A 231 -17.21 -9.41 -3.44
N SER A 232 -17.21 -8.79 -4.63
CA SER A 232 -16.89 -7.38 -4.72
C SER A 232 -17.73 -6.65 -5.74
N GLU A 233 -18.23 -5.50 -5.28
CA GLU A 233 -18.98 -4.51 -6.06
C GLU A 233 -18.65 -3.11 -5.50
N PRO A 234 -18.91 -2.02 -6.23
CA PRO A 234 -18.71 -0.68 -5.70
C PRO A 234 -19.44 -0.46 -4.38
N GLY A 235 -18.70 -0.08 -3.32
CA GLY A 235 -19.21 0.10 -1.98
C GLY A 235 -19.18 -1.16 -1.11
N ARG A 236 -18.67 -2.28 -1.61
CA ARG A 236 -18.51 -3.50 -0.82
C ARG A 236 -17.46 -4.43 -1.42
N THR A 237 -16.43 -4.76 -0.66
CA THR A 237 -15.54 -5.90 -0.94
C THR A 237 -15.56 -6.84 0.26
N GLU A 238 -15.83 -8.11 0.04
CA GLU A 238 -15.84 -9.15 1.06
C GLU A 238 -14.86 -10.25 0.70
N PHE A 239 -13.91 -10.50 1.59
CA PHE A 239 -13.07 -11.70 1.59
C PHE A 239 -13.68 -12.70 2.59
N LYS A 240 -14.30 -13.75 2.07
CA LYS A 240 -14.94 -14.79 2.85
C LYS A 240 -14.08 -16.05 2.85
N MET A 241 -13.58 -16.40 4.01
CA MET A 241 -12.71 -17.56 4.22
C MET A 241 -13.44 -18.65 4.99
N VAL A 242 -13.26 -19.90 4.56
CA VAL A 242 -13.91 -21.07 5.17
C VAL A 242 -12.82 -22.04 5.64
N PHE A 243 -12.74 -22.23 6.96
CA PHE A 243 -11.77 -23.10 7.61
C PHE A 243 -12.43 -24.41 8.05
N PRO A 244 -11.90 -25.59 7.70
CA PRO A 244 -12.37 -26.85 8.23
C PRO A 244 -11.95 -27.00 9.70
N LEU A 245 -12.77 -27.71 10.49
CA LEU A 245 -12.49 -28.03 11.89
C LEU A 245 -11.75 -29.37 12.07
N GLU A 246 -11.59 -30.13 10.99
CA GLU A 246 -10.91 -31.45 10.93
C GLU A 246 -9.75 -31.44 9.92
#